data_25a3804ca4b7bc1a39c7971b90769783
#
_entry.id   25a3804ca4b7bc1a39c7971b90769783
#
_cell.length_a   1.000
_cell.length_b   1.000
_cell.length_c   1.000
_cell.angle_alpha   90.00
_cell.angle_beta   90.00
_cell.angle_gamma   90.00
#
_symmetry.space_group_name_H-M   'P 1'
#
loop_
_entity.id
_entity.type
_entity.pdbx_description
1 polymer ?
#
loop_
_entity_poly.entity_id
_entity_poly.type
_entity_poly.pdbx_seq_one_letter_code
_entity_poly.pdbx_strand_id
1 'polypeptide(L)'
;MANNDSMVLIELYTSVQGESSFAGMPCIFVRLAGCNLRCSWCDSEYTFSGGEKFSIDQVEQKIAAQSPVKLIEFTGGEPMLQERALLPLMDRLLTQGYTLLLETSGERPLAAVPKAVHKIMDVKCPASGESGRFHLPNLEALTARDEVKFVLSDRADYEFARDFIRQHDLAAHCGHILLSPAFTKTPTGERSTKNCTLDPRLLVEWMLADHLPARLSLQIHKFIWEPLKKGV
;
A
#
# COMPACT_ATOMS: atom_id res chain seq x y z
N MET A 1 -9.77 31.32 -0.15
CA MET A 1 -9.94 30.06 -0.90
C MET A 1 -8.74 29.19 -0.59
N ALA A 2 -8.92 28.03 0.01
CA ALA A 2 -7.79 27.13 0.29
C ALA A 2 -7.18 26.69 -1.04
N ASN A 3 -5.88 26.92 -1.20
CA ASN A 3 -5.15 26.59 -2.42
C ASN A 3 -5.14 25.05 -2.56
N ASN A 4 -5.99 24.52 -3.44
CA ASN A 4 -6.14 23.06 -3.70
C ASN A 4 -4.90 22.46 -4.42
N ASP A 5 -3.86 23.27 -4.68
CA ASP A 5 -2.74 22.92 -5.54
C ASP A 5 -1.50 22.50 -4.75
N SER A 6 -1.65 22.03 -3.54
CA SER A 6 -0.50 21.64 -2.71
C SER A 6 -0.79 20.42 -1.86
N MET A 7 0.25 19.63 -1.61
CA MET A 7 0.25 18.44 -0.75
C MET A 7 1.41 18.47 0.24
N VAL A 8 1.27 17.73 1.33
CA VAL A 8 2.32 17.57 2.35
C VAL A 8 2.98 16.22 2.16
N LEU A 9 4.28 16.22 1.88
CA LEU A 9 5.09 15.01 1.72
C LEU A 9 5.97 14.80 2.95
N ILE A 10 6.11 13.55 3.35
CA ILE A 10 7.12 13.11 4.31
C ILE A 10 8.45 12.90 3.60
N GLU A 11 8.42 12.20 2.46
CA GLU A 11 9.61 11.86 1.69
C GLU A 11 9.26 11.58 0.21
N LEU A 12 10.24 11.77 -0.66
CA LEU A 12 10.21 11.36 -2.05
C LEU A 12 11.59 10.79 -2.41
N TYR A 13 11.65 9.53 -2.80
CA TYR A 13 12.90 8.81 -3.08
C TYR A 13 12.69 7.70 -4.12
N THR A 14 13.77 7.19 -4.68
CA THR A 14 13.75 6.01 -5.56
C THR A 14 14.33 4.82 -4.83
N SER A 15 13.62 3.70 -4.88
CA SER A 15 14.05 2.42 -4.35
C SER A 15 13.47 1.26 -5.17
N VAL A 16 13.47 0.07 -4.60
CA VAL A 16 12.81 -1.12 -5.16
C VAL A 16 11.42 -1.25 -4.55
N GLN A 17 10.39 -1.46 -5.39
CA GLN A 17 9.06 -1.83 -4.89
C GLN A 17 9.17 -3.14 -4.11
N GLY A 18 8.80 -3.10 -2.85
CA GLY A 18 8.99 -4.22 -1.92
C GLY A 18 7.78 -5.13 -1.79
N GLU A 19 6.65 -4.76 -2.39
CA GLU A 19 5.36 -5.42 -2.23
C GLU A 19 4.62 -5.51 -3.58
N SER A 20 3.36 -5.93 -3.56
CA SER A 20 2.51 -6.00 -4.76
C SER A 20 3.03 -6.92 -5.88
N SER A 21 2.34 -6.94 -7.00
CA SER A 21 2.79 -7.64 -8.21
C SER A 21 3.98 -6.93 -8.90
N PHE A 22 4.34 -5.73 -8.44
CA PHE A 22 5.49 -4.95 -8.93
C PHE A 22 6.75 -5.17 -8.09
N ALA A 23 6.74 -6.07 -7.11
CA ALA A 23 7.88 -6.37 -6.25
C ALA A 23 9.15 -6.64 -7.08
N GLY A 24 10.26 -5.97 -6.71
CA GLY A 24 11.54 -6.07 -7.41
C GLY A 24 11.78 -4.99 -8.47
N MET A 25 10.79 -4.20 -8.84
CA MET A 25 10.94 -3.14 -9.84
C MET A 25 11.47 -1.84 -9.22
N PRO A 26 12.37 -1.10 -9.91
CA PRO A 26 12.70 0.27 -9.50
C PRO A 26 11.45 1.14 -9.46
N CYS A 27 11.23 1.85 -8.35
CA CYS A 27 10.03 2.63 -8.09
C CYS A 27 10.36 3.96 -7.40
N ILE A 28 9.68 5.02 -7.79
CA ILE A 28 9.69 6.31 -7.11
C ILE A 28 8.58 6.28 -6.06
N PHE A 29 8.94 6.41 -4.79
CA PHE A 29 7.99 6.51 -3.70
C PHE A 29 7.68 7.96 -3.39
N VAL A 30 6.40 8.33 -3.44
CA VAL A 30 5.86 9.61 -3.00
C VAL A 30 5.04 9.35 -1.74
N ARG A 31 5.66 9.58 -0.57
CA ARG A 31 5.04 9.30 0.72
C ARG A 31 4.39 10.56 1.30
N LEU A 32 3.06 10.55 1.35
CA LEU A 32 2.24 11.65 1.84
C LEU A 32 2.13 11.62 3.38
N ALA A 33 2.00 12.80 3.97
CA ALA A 33 1.76 12.96 5.40
C ALA A 33 0.29 12.78 5.78
N GLY A 34 0.07 12.31 7.00
CA GLY A 34 -1.24 12.11 7.61
C GLY A 34 -1.79 10.69 7.41
N CYS A 35 -2.37 10.16 8.47
CA CYS A 35 -3.14 8.93 8.47
C CYS A 35 -4.25 9.04 9.50
N ASN A 36 -5.44 8.57 9.19
CA ASN A 36 -6.58 8.53 10.09
C ASN A 36 -6.75 7.16 10.78
N LEU A 37 -5.88 6.20 10.48
CA LEU A 37 -5.81 4.89 11.13
C LEU A 37 -4.63 4.81 12.11
N ARG A 38 -4.68 3.86 13.05
CA ARG A 38 -3.64 3.61 14.07
C ARG A 38 -3.38 2.12 14.22
N CYS A 39 -2.98 1.48 13.10
CA CYS A 39 -2.71 0.05 13.06
C CYS A 39 -1.64 -0.37 14.08
N SER A 40 -1.87 -1.49 14.77
CA SER A 40 -1.00 -1.99 15.83
C SER A 40 0.43 -2.27 15.37
N TRP A 41 0.63 -2.73 14.13
CA TRP A 41 1.94 -3.02 13.52
C TRP A 41 2.39 -1.99 12.49
N CYS A 42 1.85 -0.76 12.52
CA CYS A 42 2.25 0.28 11.58
C CYS A 42 3.77 0.52 11.63
N ASP A 43 4.43 0.38 10.50
CA ASP A 43 5.87 0.62 10.35
C ASP A 43 6.20 2.05 9.88
N SER A 44 5.17 2.83 9.58
CA SER A 44 5.25 4.19 9.05
C SER A 44 4.61 5.23 9.97
N GLU A 45 4.60 5.03 11.28
CA GLU A 45 4.01 5.98 12.27
C GLU A 45 4.58 7.40 12.15
N TYR A 46 5.80 7.54 11.63
CA TYR A 46 6.43 8.84 11.36
C TYR A 46 5.68 9.66 10.30
N THR A 47 4.74 9.05 9.57
CA THR A 47 3.90 9.74 8.60
C THR A 47 2.67 10.42 9.21
N PHE A 48 2.33 10.12 10.48
CA PHE A 48 1.14 10.64 11.13
C PHE A 48 1.12 12.15 11.27
N SER A 49 2.30 12.77 11.34
CA SER A 49 2.47 14.22 11.47
C SER A 49 3.77 14.70 10.84
N GLY A 50 3.90 15.99 10.66
CA GLY A 50 5.08 16.59 10.04
C GLY A 50 4.99 16.62 8.51
N GLY A 51 6.16 16.58 7.86
CA GLY A 51 6.28 16.72 6.42
C GLY A 51 6.47 18.15 5.96
N GLU A 52 6.74 18.30 4.68
CA GLU A 52 6.94 19.60 4.02
C GLU A 52 5.88 19.80 2.94
N LYS A 53 5.39 21.02 2.83
CA LYS A 53 4.34 21.39 1.87
C LYS A 53 4.96 21.75 0.52
N PHE A 54 4.46 21.09 -0.54
CA PHE A 54 4.85 21.33 -1.93
C PHE A 54 3.64 21.64 -2.80
N SER A 55 3.82 22.49 -3.81
CA SER A 55 2.84 22.60 -4.89
C SER A 55 2.87 21.35 -5.77
N ILE A 56 1.81 21.10 -6.53
CA ILE A 56 1.76 20.01 -7.52
C ILE A 56 2.95 20.12 -8.48
N ASP A 57 3.27 21.33 -8.97
CA ASP A 57 4.40 21.56 -9.90
C ASP A 57 5.75 21.20 -9.26
N GLN A 58 5.95 21.52 -7.98
CA GLN A 58 7.18 21.14 -7.27
C GLN A 58 7.31 19.63 -7.09
N VAL A 59 6.21 18.92 -6.79
CA VAL A 59 6.23 17.46 -6.69
C VAL A 59 6.53 16.82 -8.04
N GLU A 60 5.91 17.32 -9.11
CA GLU A 60 6.15 16.87 -10.48
C GLU A 60 7.62 17.05 -10.89
N GLN A 61 8.23 18.21 -10.58
CA GLN A 61 9.67 18.44 -10.81
C GLN A 61 10.57 17.49 -10.02
N LYS A 62 10.23 17.23 -8.74
CA LYS A 62 10.98 16.26 -7.92
C LYS A 62 10.90 14.84 -8.48
N ILE A 63 9.73 14.44 -9.00
CA ILE A 63 9.53 13.15 -9.67
C ILE A 63 10.36 13.08 -10.96
N ALA A 64 10.31 14.12 -11.79
CA ALA A 64 11.06 14.18 -13.04
C ALA A 64 12.59 14.08 -12.83
N ALA A 65 13.10 14.59 -11.70
CA ALA A 65 14.50 14.48 -11.31
C ALA A 65 14.93 13.03 -10.98
N GLN A 66 13.98 12.09 -10.78
CA GLN A 66 14.26 10.67 -10.55
C GLN A 66 14.38 9.84 -11.85
N SER A 67 14.46 10.51 -13.02
CA SER A 67 14.66 9.83 -14.31
C SER A 67 15.87 8.88 -14.26
N PRO A 68 15.82 7.68 -14.91
CA PRO A 68 14.82 7.26 -15.90
C PRO A 68 13.65 6.43 -15.33
N VAL A 69 13.47 6.34 -14.01
CA VAL A 69 12.42 5.52 -13.41
C VAL A 69 11.03 6.06 -13.79
N LYS A 70 10.13 5.17 -14.21
CA LYS A 70 8.78 5.51 -14.68
C LYS A 70 7.65 4.90 -13.85
N LEU A 71 7.96 4.05 -12.88
CA LEU A 71 7.01 3.53 -11.92
C LEU A 71 7.00 4.44 -10.69
N ILE A 72 5.81 4.89 -10.29
CA ILE A 72 5.60 5.76 -9.13
C ILE A 72 4.60 5.08 -8.20
N GLU A 73 4.88 5.05 -6.91
CA GLU A 73 3.91 4.69 -5.89
C GLU A 73 3.57 5.89 -5.01
N PHE A 74 2.29 6.22 -4.98
CA PHE A 74 1.71 7.11 -3.99
C PHE A 74 1.29 6.30 -2.78
N THR A 75 1.91 6.59 -1.65
CA THR A 75 1.72 5.91 -0.38
C THR A 75 1.82 6.91 0.77
N GLY A 76 2.05 6.48 1.97
CA GLY A 76 2.29 7.38 3.10
C GLY A 76 1.70 6.85 4.37
N GLY A 77 0.95 7.72 5.09
CA GLY A 77 -0.07 7.30 6.01
C GLY A 77 -1.30 6.83 5.22
N GLU A 78 -2.21 7.76 4.87
CA GLU A 78 -3.31 7.50 3.93
C GLU A 78 -3.30 8.56 2.84
N PRO A 79 -2.88 8.24 1.61
CA PRO A 79 -2.73 9.23 0.55
C PRO A 79 -4.04 9.89 0.14
N MET A 80 -5.18 9.19 0.26
CA MET A 80 -6.49 9.72 -0.10
C MET A 80 -7.01 10.79 0.86
N LEU A 81 -6.33 11.07 1.97
CA LEU A 81 -6.61 12.27 2.77
C LEU A 81 -6.24 13.55 2.03
N GLN A 82 -5.37 13.46 1.04
CA GLN A 82 -4.92 14.57 0.21
C GLN A 82 -5.43 14.47 -1.24
N GLU A 83 -6.55 13.80 -1.47
CA GLU A 83 -7.13 13.51 -2.79
C GLU A 83 -7.23 14.73 -3.71
N ARG A 84 -7.55 15.92 -3.14
CA ARG A 84 -7.76 17.16 -3.91
C ARG A 84 -6.53 17.60 -4.70
N ALA A 85 -5.34 17.37 -4.16
CA ALA A 85 -4.09 17.66 -4.85
C ALA A 85 -3.52 16.43 -5.55
N LEU A 86 -3.76 15.23 -4.99
CA LEU A 86 -3.23 13.98 -5.50
C LEU A 86 -3.84 13.60 -6.86
N LEU A 87 -5.17 13.69 -7.02
CA LEU A 87 -5.84 13.30 -8.27
C LEU A 87 -5.37 14.12 -9.48
N PRO A 88 -5.30 15.48 -9.42
CA PRO A 88 -4.75 16.26 -10.53
C PRO A 88 -3.28 15.92 -10.86
N LEU A 89 -2.46 15.61 -9.85
CA LEU A 89 -1.07 15.18 -10.09
C LEU A 89 -1.04 13.82 -10.81
N MET A 90 -1.89 12.85 -10.40
CA MET A 90 -1.99 11.56 -11.07
C MET A 90 -2.35 11.73 -12.55
N ASP A 91 -3.34 12.56 -12.88
CA ASP A 91 -3.75 12.82 -14.27
C ASP A 91 -2.59 13.35 -15.10
N ARG A 92 -1.83 14.33 -14.58
CA ARG A 92 -0.66 14.90 -15.26
C ARG A 92 0.43 13.83 -15.52
N LEU A 93 0.75 13.03 -14.51
CA LEU A 93 1.79 12.01 -14.62
C LEU A 93 1.40 10.87 -15.57
N LEU A 94 0.13 10.49 -15.60
CA LEU A 94 -0.39 9.52 -16.58
C LEU A 94 -0.20 10.03 -18.01
N THR A 95 -0.46 11.32 -18.29
CA THR A 95 -0.24 11.91 -19.63
C THR A 95 1.24 11.97 -20.03
N GLN A 96 2.17 11.94 -19.04
CA GLN A 96 3.61 11.88 -19.25
C GLN A 96 4.17 10.45 -19.36
N GLY A 97 3.28 9.45 -19.37
CA GLY A 97 3.65 8.05 -19.56
C GLY A 97 4.26 7.38 -18.32
N TYR A 98 3.98 7.89 -17.12
CA TYR A 98 4.31 7.18 -15.89
C TYR A 98 3.29 6.07 -15.61
N THR A 99 3.76 4.97 -15.01
CA THR A 99 2.91 3.95 -14.41
C THR A 99 2.71 4.31 -12.95
N LEU A 100 1.45 4.40 -12.50
CA LEU A 100 1.12 4.87 -11.16
C LEU A 100 0.52 3.75 -10.33
N LEU A 101 1.04 3.59 -9.12
CA LEU A 101 0.49 2.76 -8.06
C LEU A 101 -0.10 3.66 -6.97
N LEU A 102 -1.19 3.22 -6.37
CA LEU A 102 -1.80 3.85 -5.19
C LEU A 102 -1.96 2.79 -4.10
N GLU A 103 -1.13 2.87 -3.08
CA GLU A 103 -1.28 2.08 -1.86
C GLU A 103 -2.16 2.82 -0.86
N THR A 104 -3.32 2.26 -0.52
CA THR A 104 -4.32 2.87 0.35
C THR A 104 -4.97 1.83 1.27
N SER A 105 -5.42 2.25 2.44
CA SER A 105 -6.22 1.41 3.34
C SER A 105 -7.62 1.08 2.79
N GLY A 106 -8.06 1.75 1.73
CA GLY A 106 -9.40 1.60 1.18
C GLY A 106 -10.52 2.12 2.11
N GLU A 107 -10.21 2.89 3.14
CA GLU A 107 -11.21 3.51 4.03
C GLU A 107 -11.86 4.73 3.36
N ARG A 108 -11.14 5.41 2.46
CA ARG A 108 -11.65 6.55 1.69
C ARG A 108 -12.24 6.09 0.36
N PRO A 109 -13.27 6.79 -0.18
CA PRO A 109 -13.79 6.48 -1.51
C PRO A 109 -12.72 6.57 -2.60
N LEU A 110 -12.67 5.61 -3.52
CA LEU A 110 -11.72 5.55 -4.63
C LEU A 110 -12.35 5.77 -6.01
N ALA A 111 -13.65 6.04 -6.09
CA ALA A 111 -14.38 6.19 -7.35
C ALA A 111 -13.82 7.31 -8.26
N ALA A 112 -13.18 8.33 -7.69
CA ALA A 112 -12.55 9.42 -8.43
C ALA A 112 -11.11 9.12 -8.89
N VAL A 113 -10.50 8.03 -8.43
CA VAL A 113 -9.13 7.64 -8.83
C VAL A 113 -9.15 7.20 -10.30
N PRO A 114 -8.27 7.74 -11.16
CA PRO A 114 -8.22 7.35 -12.57
C PRO A 114 -8.06 5.84 -12.74
N LYS A 115 -8.83 5.23 -13.64
CA LYS A 115 -8.80 3.77 -13.88
C LYS A 115 -7.43 3.25 -14.33
N ALA A 116 -6.59 4.11 -14.88
CA ALA A 116 -5.22 3.78 -15.28
C ALA A 116 -4.25 3.65 -14.10
N VAL A 117 -4.60 4.18 -12.92
CA VAL A 117 -3.84 4.00 -11.68
C VAL A 117 -4.10 2.60 -11.15
N HIS A 118 -3.03 1.85 -10.88
CA HIS A 118 -3.08 0.53 -10.25
C HIS A 118 -3.29 0.70 -8.74
N LYS A 119 -4.44 0.26 -8.25
CA LYS A 119 -4.79 0.38 -6.83
C LYS A 119 -4.37 -0.87 -6.06
N ILE A 120 -3.69 -0.66 -4.95
CA ILE A 120 -3.34 -1.70 -3.98
C ILE A 120 -4.11 -1.36 -2.70
N MET A 121 -5.21 -2.06 -2.44
CA MET A 121 -6.08 -1.80 -1.30
C MET A 121 -5.74 -2.74 -0.15
N ASP A 122 -5.24 -2.20 0.94
CA ASP A 122 -4.88 -2.93 2.16
C ASP A 122 -6.09 -2.99 3.12
N VAL A 123 -6.86 -4.09 3.02
CA VAL A 123 -7.99 -4.36 3.92
C VAL A 123 -7.46 -4.74 5.30
N LYS A 124 -7.76 -3.91 6.29
CA LYS A 124 -7.24 -4.07 7.65
C LYS A 124 -7.92 -5.23 8.39
N CYS A 125 -7.10 -6.19 8.84
CA CYS A 125 -7.51 -7.36 9.60
C CYS A 125 -7.75 -7.05 11.09
N PRO A 126 -8.45 -7.91 11.85
CA PRO A 126 -8.82 -7.66 13.25
C PRO A 126 -7.66 -7.27 14.17
N ALA A 127 -6.53 -7.98 14.11
CA ALA A 127 -5.38 -7.71 14.97
C ALA A 127 -4.69 -6.35 14.67
N SER A 128 -5.01 -5.71 13.52
CA SER A 128 -4.58 -4.33 13.25
C SER A 128 -5.22 -3.30 14.19
N GLY A 129 -6.36 -3.62 14.80
CA GLY A 129 -7.18 -2.69 15.57
C GLY A 129 -8.05 -1.77 14.71
N GLU A 130 -7.97 -1.85 13.37
CA GLU A 130 -8.63 -0.96 12.41
C GLU A 130 -9.55 -1.71 11.43
N SER A 131 -9.90 -2.97 11.71
CA SER A 131 -10.83 -3.73 10.88
C SER A 131 -12.22 -3.08 10.85
N GLY A 132 -12.99 -3.35 9.78
CA GLY A 132 -14.33 -2.77 9.59
C GLY A 132 -14.34 -1.33 9.09
N ARG A 133 -13.17 -0.71 8.86
CA ARG A 133 -13.04 0.65 8.32
C ARG A 133 -13.08 0.70 6.78
N PHE A 134 -12.98 -0.44 6.13
CA PHE A 134 -12.95 -0.52 4.67
C PHE A 134 -14.27 -0.03 4.06
N HIS A 135 -14.17 0.86 3.06
CA HIS A 135 -15.31 1.38 2.33
C HIS A 135 -15.73 0.37 1.24
N LEU A 136 -16.67 -0.52 1.53
CA LEU A 136 -17.11 -1.61 0.65
C LEU A 136 -17.40 -1.18 -0.81
N PRO A 137 -18.00 0.01 -1.09
CA PRO A 137 -18.19 0.44 -2.48
C PRO A 137 -16.89 0.57 -3.29
N ASN A 138 -15.71 0.59 -2.68
CA ASN A 138 -14.45 0.58 -3.39
C ASN A 138 -14.23 -0.71 -4.21
N LEU A 139 -14.90 -1.81 -3.88
CA LEU A 139 -14.85 -3.04 -4.68
C LEU A 139 -15.35 -2.81 -6.12
N GLU A 140 -16.31 -1.91 -6.31
CA GLU A 140 -16.82 -1.52 -7.63
C GLU A 140 -15.83 -0.63 -8.41
N ALA A 141 -14.89 0.03 -7.70
CA ALA A 141 -13.86 0.84 -8.31
C ALA A 141 -12.62 0.03 -8.76
N LEU A 142 -12.56 -1.26 -8.40
CA LEU A 142 -11.49 -2.16 -8.80
C LEU A 142 -11.63 -2.62 -10.25
N THR A 143 -10.50 -3.00 -10.81
CA THR A 143 -10.37 -3.61 -12.14
C THR A 143 -9.46 -4.83 -12.07
N ALA A 144 -9.39 -5.61 -13.13
CA ALA A 144 -8.45 -6.75 -13.23
C ALA A 144 -6.96 -6.35 -13.16
N ARG A 145 -6.63 -5.08 -13.05
CA ARG A 145 -5.26 -4.59 -12.82
C ARG A 145 -4.96 -4.38 -11.34
N ASP A 146 -5.99 -4.18 -10.54
CA ASP A 146 -5.87 -3.76 -9.14
C ASP A 146 -5.63 -4.96 -8.21
N GLU A 147 -5.21 -4.67 -7.00
CA GLU A 147 -4.86 -5.66 -5.99
C GLU A 147 -5.59 -5.38 -4.67
N VAL A 148 -5.96 -6.45 -3.99
CA VAL A 148 -6.41 -6.38 -2.60
C VAL A 148 -5.41 -7.10 -1.71
N LYS A 149 -4.89 -6.40 -0.71
CA LYS A 149 -3.88 -6.89 0.22
C LYS A 149 -4.47 -7.05 1.62
N PHE A 150 -4.05 -8.09 2.31
CA PHE A 150 -4.30 -8.32 3.73
C PHE A 150 -2.97 -8.53 4.44
N VAL A 151 -2.70 -7.75 5.47
CA VAL A 151 -1.55 -7.94 6.36
C VAL A 151 -2.03 -8.71 7.58
N LEU A 152 -1.39 -9.86 7.86
CA LEU A 152 -1.87 -10.88 8.78
C LEU A 152 -0.89 -11.10 9.93
N SER A 153 -1.37 -11.07 11.15
CA SER A 153 -0.58 -11.29 12.36
C SER A 153 -0.72 -12.70 12.92
N ASP A 154 -1.90 -13.32 12.73
CA ASP A 154 -2.24 -14.59 13.35
C ASP A 154 -3.29 -15.37 12.54
N ARG A 155 -3.78 -16.47 13.12
CA ARG A 155 -4.81 -17.33 12.52
C ARG A 155 -6.16 -16.62 12.38
N ALA A 156 -6.54 -15.79 13.32
CA ALA A 156 -7.81 -15.07 13.27
C ALA A 156 -7.84 -14.05 12.12
N ASP A 157 -6.74 -13.35 11.87
CA ASP A 157 -6.58 -12.49 10.72
C ASP A 157 -6.68 -13.26 9.39
N TYR A 158 -6.07 -14.47 9.33
CA TYR A 158 -6.20 -15.32 8.14
C TYR A 158 -7.65 -15.73 7.88
N GLU A 159 -8.37 -16.16 8.92
CA GLU A 159 -9.78 -16.57 8.80
C GLU A 159 -10.64 -15.39 8.36
N PHE A 160 -10.41 -14.21 8.91
CA PHE A 160 -11.07 -12.98 8.46
C PHE A 160 -10.79 -12.70 6.98
N ALA A 161 -9.53 -12.74 6.55
CA ALA A 161 -9.16 -12.49 5.16
C ALA A 161 -9.79 -13.52 4.22
N ARG A 162 -9.71 -14.83 4.54
CA ARG A 162 -10.35 -15.91 3.80
C ARG A 162 -11.85 -15.68 3.62
N ASP A 163 -12.53 -15.36 4.72
CA ASP A 163 -13.98 -15.20 4.71
C ASP A 163 -14.39 -13.93 3.96
N PHE A 164 -13.61 -12.85 4.07
CA PHE A 164 -13.80 -11.63 3.28
C PHE A 164 -13.61 -11.89 1.78
N ILE A 165 -12.56 -12.63 1.40
CA ILE A 165 -12.29 -13.00 0.00
C ILE A 165 -13.48 -13.79 -0.60
N ARG A 166 -14.00 -14.77 0.14
CA ARG A 166 -15.13 -15.61 -0.30
C ARG A 166 -16.44 -14.84 -0.31
N GLN A 167 -16.73 -14.09 0.76
CA GLN A 167 -17.99 -13.34 0.89
C GLN A 167 -18.17 -12.30 -0.20
N HIS A 168 -17.08 -11.65 -0.62
CA HIS A 168 -17.11 -10.57 -1.59
C HIS A 168 -16.62 -11.00 -2.98
N ASP A 169 -16.37 -12.28 -3.20
CA ASP A 169 -15.87 -12.82 -4.49
C ASP A 169 -14.73 -11.97 -5.08
N LEU A 170 -13.73 -11.66 -4.25
CA LEU A 170 -12.67 -10.70 -4.63
C LEU A 170 -11.95 -11.08 -5.93
N ALA A 171 -11.87 -12.37 -6.25
CA ALA A 171 -11.25 -12.86 -7.48
C ALA A 171 -11.94 -12.36 -8.75
N ALA A 172 -13.25 -12.00 -8.66
CA ALA A 172 -14.00 -11.41 -9.76
C ALA A 172 -13.77 -9.88 -9.89
N HIS A 173 -13.27 -9.22 -8.84
CA HIS A 173 -13.14 -7.76 -8.77
C HIS A 173 -11.71 -7.26 -9.04
N CYS A 174 -10.68 -8.04 -8.73
CA CYS A 174 -9.28 -7.61 -8.84
C CYS A 174 -8.39 -8.66 -9.49
N GLY A 175 -7.23 -8.23 -9.97
CA GLY A 175 -6.25 -9.13 -10.61
C GLY A 175 -5.49 -9.99 -9.62
N HIS A 176 -5.20 -9.47 -8.43
CA HIS A 176 -4.43 -10.19 -7.42
C HIS A 176 -4.97 -9.96 -6.01
N ILE A 177 -4.96 -11.04 -5.24
CA ILE A 177 -5.23 -11.02 -3.80
C ILE A 177 -3.92 -11.41 -3.11
N LEU A 178 -3.45 -10.56 -2.20
CA LEU A 178 -2.15 -10.68 -1.56
C LEU A 178 -2.33 -10.93 -0.06
N LEU A 179 -1.73 -11.99 0.46
CA LEU A 179 -1.65 -12.27 1.89
C LEU A 179 -0.21 -12.06 2.35
N SER A 180 0.00 -11.13 3.27
CA SER A 180 1.32 -10.72 3.73
C SER A 180 1.44 -10.91 5.24
N PRO A 181 2.44 -11.67 5.75
CA PRO A 181 2.68 -11.72 7.19
C PRO A 181 3.11 -10.33 7.71
N ALA A 182 2.51 -9.87 8.81
CA ALA A 182 2.93 -8.67 9.47
C ALA A 182 4.35 -8.82 10.05
N PHE A 183 5.13 -7.72 10.04
CA PHE A 183 6.42 -7.66 10.74
C PHE A 183 6.23 -7.10 12.14
N THR A 184 7.02 -7.61 13.09
CA THR A 184 7.06 -7.05 14.45
C THR A 184 7.62 -5.62 14.44
N LYS A 185 7.16 -4.77 15.35
CA LYS A 185 7.72 -3.43 15.58
C LYS A 185 9.11 -3.44 16.22
N THR A 186 9.49 -4.57 16.81
CA THR A 186 10.80 -4.76 17.45
C THR A 186 11.54 -5.90 16.76
N PRO A 187 11.95 -5.72 15.48
CA PRO A 187 12.65 -6.78 14.76
C PRO A 187 14.01 -7.06 15.40
N THR A 188 14.41 -8.32 15.36
CA THR A 188 15.82 -8.68 15.57
C THR A 188 16.63 -8.06 14.44
N GLY A 189 17.89 -7.74 14.60
CA GLY A 189 18.72 -7.20 13.52
C GLY A 189 18.92 -8.14 12.32
N GLU A 190 18.35 -9.34 12.35
CA GLU A 190 18.36 -10.30 11.24
C GLU A 190 17.34 -9.92 10.15
N ARG A 191 17.76 -9.98 8.90
CA ARG A 191 16.89 -9.82 7.71
C ARG A 191 16.25 -11.17 7.36
N SER A 192 15.29 -11.61 8.16
CA SER A 192 14.69 -12.94 8.04
C SER A 192 13.21 -12.95 8.38
N THR A 193 12.55 -14.05 8.02
CA THR A 193 11.13 -14.31 8.37
C THR A 193 10.89 -14.46 9.87
N LYS A 194 11.94 -14.57 10.70
CA LYS A 194 11.81 -14.58 12.17
C LYS A 194 11.21 -13.28 12.72
N ASN A 195 11.24 -12.21 11.93
CA ASN A 195 10.61 -10.94 12.27
C ASN A 195 9.14 -10.87 11.84
N CYS A 196 8.61 -11.88 11.17
CA CYS A 196 7.17 -11.97 10.90
C CYS A 196 6.44 -12.44 12.17
N THR A 197 5.30 -11.83 12.46
CA THR A 197 4.43 -12.24 13.58
C THR A 197 3.73 -13.57 13.29
N LEU A 198 3.46 -13.84 12.01
CA LEU A 198 2.95 -15.11 11.50
C LEU A 198 4.03 -15.76 10.63
N ASP A 199 4.35 -17.05 10.90
CA ASP A 199 5.28 -17.82 10.06
C ASP A 199 4.72 -17.91 8.63
N PRO A 200 5.44 -17.40 7.61
CA PRO A 200 4.99 -17.47 6.22
C PRO A 200 4.72 -18.90 5.73
N ARG A 201 5.41 -19.92 6.27
CA ARG A 201 5.17 -21.30 5.94
C ARG A 201 3.78 -21.75 6.39
N LEU A 202 3.38 -21.42 7.63
CA LEU A 202 2.03 -21.73 8.13
C LEU A 202 0.96 -21.03 7.30
N LEU A 203 1.20 -19.78 6.92
CA LEU A 203 0.29 -19.05 6.04
C LEU A 203 0.09 -19.78 4.70
N VAL A 204 1.18 -20.24 4.08
CA VAL A 204 1.11 -21.02 2.82
C VAL A 204 0.36 -22.34 3.03
N GLU A 205 0.63 -23.08 4.12
CA GLU A 205 -0.09 -24.32 4.43
C GLU A 205 -1.60 -24.09 4.54
N TRP A 206 -2.04 -23.00 5.17
CA TRP A 206 -3.46 -22.66 5.27
C TRP A 206 -4.06 -22.26 3.92
N MET A 207 -3.35 -21.43 3.14
CA MET A 207 -3.79 -21.02 1.80
C MET A 207 -4.01 -22.22 0.88
N LEU A 208 -3.09 -23.20 0.91
CA LEU A 208 -3.18 -24.41 0.11
C LEU A 208 -4.32 -25.33 0.57
N ALA A 209 -4.48 -25.51 1.89
CA ALA A 209 -5.55 -26.32 2.47
C ALA A 209 -6.95 -25.76 2.14
N ASP A 210 -7.10 -24.43 2.13
CA ASP A 210 -8.35 -23.73 1.83
C ASP A 210 -8.58 -23.50 0.32
N HIS A 211 -7.62 -23.89 -0.55
CA HIS A 211 -7.64 -23.61 -2.00
C HIS A 211 -7.92 -22.13 -2.31
N LEU A 212 -7.30 -21.23 -1.53
CA LEU A 212 -7.58 -19.81 -1.60
C LEU A 212 -6.97 -19.19 -2.87
N PRO A 213 -7.72 -18.42 -3.68
CA PRO A 213 -7.21 -17.77 -4.89
C PRO A 213 -6.38 -16.52 -4.54
N ALA A 214 -5.34 -16.69 -3.72
CA ALA A 214 -4.50 -15.63 -3.24
C ALA A 214 -3.01 -16.00 -3.39
N ARG A 215 -2.13 -14.99 -3.31
CA ARG A 215 -0.68 -15.12 -3.36
C ARG A 215 -0.07 -14.78 -2.02
N LEU A 216 0.94 -15.54 -1.60
CA LEU A 216 1.86 -15.08 -0.56
C LEU A 216 2.60 -13.83 -1.08
N SER A 217 2.58 -12.76 -0.31
CA SER A 217 3.34 -11.53 -0.57
C SER A 217 4.24 -11.24 0.62
N LEU A 218 5.55 -11.28 0.40
CA LEU A 218 6.51 -10.86 1.41
C LEU A 218 6.91 -9.41 1.16
N GLN A 219 7.18 -8.67 2.23
CA GLN A 219 7.74 -7.32 2.15
C GLN A 219 9.24 -7.41 1.88
N ILE A 220 9.63 -7.64 0.61
CA ILE A 220 11.02 -7.98 0.24
C ILE A 220 12.03 -6.91 0.64
N HIS A 221 11.63 -5.64 0.71
CA HIS A 221 12.48 -4.54 1.18
C HIS A 221 13.00 -4.78 2.61
N LYS A 222 12.23 -5.45 3.49
CA LYS A 222 12.63 -5.79 4.87
C LYS A 222 13.66 -6.93 4.94
N PHE A 223 13.92 -7.62 3.82
CA PHE A 223 14.98 -8.61 3.69
C PHE A 223 16.24 -8.05 3.00
N ILE A 224 16.10 -6.95 2.26
CA ILE A 224 17.20 -6.27 1.57
C ILE A 224 17.89 -5.29 2.53
N TRP A 225 17.10 -4.52 3.26
CA TRP A 225 17.59 -3.52 4.23
C TRP A 225 17.19 -3.87 5.66
N GLU A 226 17.69 -3.09 6.59
CA GLU A 226 17.22 -3.18 7.99
C GLU A 226 15.71 -2.91 8.02
N PRO A 227 14.90 -3.74 8.72
CA PRO A 227 13.43 -3.69 8.64
C PRO A 227 12.79 -2.33 9.00
N LEU A 228 13.49 -1.50 9.79
CA LEU A 228 13.00 -0.16 10.19
C LEU A 228 13.69 0.98 9.43
N LYS A 229 14.52 0.67 8.42
CA LYS A 229 15.19 1.69 7.63
C LYS A 229 14.18 2.48 6.78
N LYS A 230 14.28 3.82 6.84
CA LYS A 230 13.47 4.74 6.04
C LYS A 230 14.14 5.08 4.72
N GLY A 231 13.37 5.50 3.72
CA GLY A 231 13.89 5.95 2.42
C GLY A 231 14.54 4.84 1.58
N VAL A 232 14.07 3.60 1.72
CA VAL A 232 14.59 2.40 1.02
C VAL A 232 13.48 1.55 0.45
#